data_56de0ef2f55aa511c62dd53c41078eb0
#
_entry.id   56de0ef2f55aa511c62dd53c41078eb0
#
_cell.length_a   1.000
_cell.length_b   1.000
_cell.length_c   1.000
_cell.angle_alpha   90.00
_cell.angle_beta   90.00
_cell.angle_gamma   90.00
#
_symmetry.space_group_name_H-M   'P 1'
#
loop_
_entity.id
_entity.type
_entity.pdbx_description
1 polymer ?
#
loop_
_entity_poly.entity_id
_entity_poly.type
_entity_poly.pdbx_seq_one_letter_code
_entity_poly.pdbx_strand_id
1 'polypeptide(L)'
;YIARANRIIPALALLCLVLLVLGWFYLIPIDYEALGKHVGASLTFISNITYWQEAGYFDAASHEKWLLHTWSLSVEWQFYIAYPLILVTMRKFMPLGTMKKLVLVGSLLGFIFSIVVTYKWPNAAYYLLPARAWEMMMGGVAYLFPLKFEDNRKRVVEWFGMALIIVSYIFISKDNLWPGYLASIPVLGTFLIIQAQRNNSVLTGNIVFQTLGKWSYSIYLWHWPLVVIMHYFSLNKSFVFFGITLSII
;
A
#
# COMPACT_ATOMS: atom_id res chain seq x y z
N TYR A 1 6.73 -4.60 16.76
CA TYR A 1 6.98 -5.57 15.69
C TYR A 1 6.08 -6.80 15.80
N ILE A 2 6.08 -7.52 16.94
CA ILE A 2 5.35 -8.79 17.14
C ILE A 2 3.86 -8.67 16.82
N ALA A 3 3.17 -7.63 17.28
CA ALA A 3 1.75 -7.44 17.03
C ALA A 3 1.42 -7.31 15.52
N ARG A 4 2.29 -6.67 14.74
CA ARG A 4 2.15 -6.57 13.28
C ARG A 4 2.47 -7.89 12.60
N ALA A 5 3.55 -8.56 13.01
CA ALA A 5 3.93 -9.87 12.50
C ALA A 5 2.81 -10.90 12.69
N ASN A 6 2.24 -10.99 13.90
CA ASN A 6 1.13 -11.89 14.20
C ASN A 6 -0.15 -11.60 13.39
N ARG A 7 -0.34 -10.38 12.94
CA ARG A 7 -1.48 -10.01 12.09
C ARG A 7 -1.23 -10.30 10.61
N ILE A 8 0.00 -10.10 10.12
CA ILE A 8 0.34 -10.12 8.71
C ILE A 8 0.80 -11.49 8.24
N ILE A 9 1.77 -12.09 8.94
CA ILE A 9 2.45 -13.30 8.48
C ILE A 9 1.53 -14.51 8.38
N PRO A 10 0.65 -14.83 9.36
CA PRO A 10 -0.16 -16.05 9.27
C PRO A 10 -1.13 -16.05 8.08
N ALA A 11 -1.78 -14.92 7.81
CA ALA A 11 -2.73 -14.82 6.70
C ALA A 11 -2.01 -14.87 5.33
N LEU A 12 -0.84 -14.22 5.21
CA LEU A 12 -0.01 -14.29 4.01
C LEU A 12 0.51 -15.72 3.78
N ALA A 13 0.99 -16.39 4.83
CA ALA A 13 1.47 -17.76 4.74
C ALA A 13 0.35 -18.73 4.31
N LEU A 14 -0.86 -18.55 4.85
CA LEU A 14 -2.03 -19.34 4.44
C LEU A 14 -2.35 -19.12 2.96
N LEU A 15 -2.38 -17.87 2.48
CA LEU A 15 -2.59 -17.58 1.07
C LEU A 15 -1.52 -18.25 0.20
N CYS A 16 -0.24 -18.10 0.55
CA CYS A 16 0.86 -18.71 -0.17
C CYS A 16 0.73 -20.25 -0.23
N LEU A 17 0.38 -20.88 0.90
CA LEU A 17 0.16 -22.31 0.97
C LEU A 17 -0.98 -22.76 0.05
N VAL A 18 -2.12 -22.07 0.09
CA VAL A 18 -3.27 -22.38 -0.78
C VAL A 18 -2.89 -22.24 -2.25
N LEU A 19 -2.18 -21.18 -2.64
CA LEU A 19 -1.75 -20.99 -4.02
C LEU A 19 -0.73 -22.04 -4.48
N LEU A 20 0.19 -22.47 -3.62
CA LEU A 20 1.12 -23.55 -3.94
C LEU A 20 0.39 -24.88 -4.15
N VAL A 21 -0.58 -25.21 -3.28
CA VAL A 21 -1.38 -26.44 -3.42
C VAL A 21 -2.21 -26.40 -4.69
N LEU A 22 -2.94 -25.32 -4.95
CA LEU A 22 -3.72 -25.16 -6.17
C LEU A 22 -2.83 -25.13 -7.42
N GLY A 23 -1.72 -24.42 -7.37
CA GLY A 23 -0.76 -24.32 -8.47
C GLY A 23 -0.18 -25.68 -8.87
N TRP A 24 0.08 -26.56 -7.90
CA TRP A 24 0.55 -27.92 -8.17
C TRP A 24 -0.39 -28.73 -9.07
N PHE A 25 -1.69 -28.53 -8.94
CA PHE A 25 -2.68 -29.27 -9.72
C PHE A 25 -3.07 -28.60 -11.04
N TYR A 26 -2.97 -27.28 -11.13
CA TYR A 26 -3.57 -26.53 -12.23
C TYR A 26 -2.57 -25.74 -13.09
N LEU A 27 -1.34 -25.47 -12.61
CA LEU A 27 -0.37 -24.70 -13.35
C LEU A 27 0.58 -25.60 -14.14
N ILE A 28 1.03 -25.11 -15.29
CA ILE A 28 2.14 -25.74 -16.01
C ILE A 28 3.45 -25.54 -15.24
N PRO A 29 4.47 -26.40 -15.43
CA PRO A 29 5.69 -26.36 -14.61
C PRO A 29 6.40 -25.01 -14.56
N ILE A 30 6.42 -24.26 -15.66
CA ILE A 30 7.06 -22.94 -15.74
C ILE A 30 6.32 -21.89 -14.89
N ASP A 31 4.99 -21.90 -14.92
CA ASP A 31 4.17 -20.97 -14.12
C ASP A 31 4.23 -21.33 -12.62
N TYR A 32 4.33 -22.63 -12.32
CA TYR A 32 4.48 -23.10 -10.95
C TYR A 32 5.84 -22.72 -10.35
N GLU A 33 6.93 -22.79 -11.13
CA GLU A 33 8.25 -22.31 -10.74
C GLU A 33 8.21 -20.80 -10.45
N ALA A 34 7.60 -20.00 -11.34
CA ALA A 34 7.42 -18.57 -11.14
C ALA A 34 6.60 -18.28 -9.88
N LEU A 35 5.50 -19.02 -9.64
CA LEU A 35 4.72 -18.91 -8.41
C LEU A 35 5.58 -19.19 -7.17
N GLY A 36 6.39 -20.25 -7.19
CA GLY A 36 7.31 -20.61 -6.09
C GLY A 36 8.29 -19.48 -5.76
N LYS A 37 8.89 -18.85 -6.79
CA LYS A 37 9.75 -17.68 -6.64
C LYS A 37 9.00 -16.50 -5.99
N HIS A 38 7.79 -16.20 -6.46
CA HIS A 38 6.97 -15.10 -5.92
C HIS A 38 6.51 -15.38 -4.49
N VAL A 39 6.21 -16.63 -4.14
CA VAL A 39 5.90 -17.03 -2.75
C VAL A 39 7.08 -16.79 -1.84
N GLY A 40 8.28 -17.25 -2.22
CA GLY A 40 9.50 -17.01 -1.46
C GLY A 40 9.76 -15.52 -1.23
N ALA A 41 9.65 -14.72 -2.30
CA ALA A 41 9.82 -13.27 -2.24
C ALA A 41 8.76 -12.58 -1.36
N SER A 42 7.51 -13.05 -1.39
CA SER A 42 6.42 -12.48 -0.58
C SER A 42 6.59 -12.79 0.90
N LEU A 43 6.95 -14.02 1.26
CA LEU A 43 7.17 -14.43 2.65
C LEU A 43 8.40 -13.77 3.29
N THR A 44 9.39 -13.42 2.48
CA THR A 44 10.60 -12.68 2.93
C THR A 44 10.45 -11.17 2.82
N PHE A 45 9.30 -10.67 2.37
CA PHE A 45 9.02 -9.23 2.18
C PHE A 45 10.01 -8.51 1.26
N ILE A 46 10.45 -9.19 0.18
CA ILE A 46 11.27 -8.63 -0.89
C ILE A 46 10.58 -8.70 -2.26
N SER A 47 9.28 -9.01 -2.30
CA SER A 47 8.54 -9.16 -3.56
C SER A 47 8.54 -7.87 -4.41
N ASN A 48 8.61 -6.69 -3.78
CA ASN A 48 8.75 -5.43 -4.49
C ASN A 48 10.06 -5.33 -5.31
N ILE A 49 11.17 -5.87 -4.79
CA ILE A 49 12.45 -5.93 -5.52
C ILE A 49 12.37 -6.94 -6.66
N THR A 50 11.75 -8.09 -6.39
CA THR A 50 11.55 -9.15 -7.40
C THR A 50 10.72 -8.63 -8.57
N TYR A 51 9.57 -8.01 -8.31
CA TYR A 51 8.71 -7.47 -9.38
C TYR A 51 9.33 -6.26 -10.08
N TRP A 52 10.11 -5.43 -9.38
CA TRP A 52 10.88 -4.37 -10.02
C TRP A 52 11.91 -4.92 -11.02
N GLN A 53 12.62 -6.00 -10.67
CA GLN A 53 13.59 -6.64 -11.55
C GLN A 53 12.91 -7.33 -12.75
N GLU A 54 11.71 -7.83 -12.57
CA GLU A 54 10.89 -8.44 -13.62
C GLU A 54 10.17 -7.41 -14.50
N ALA A 55 10.02 -6.16 -14.05
CA ALA A 55 9.35 -5.11 -14.79
C ALA A 55 10.21 -4.63 -15.96
N GLY A 56 9.91 -5.09 -17.17
CA GLY A 56 10.65 -4.76 -18.39
C GLY A 56 9.84 -5.04 -19.65
N TYR A 57 10.49 -4.95 -20.79
CA TYR A 57 9.87 -5.15 -22.11
C TYR A 57 9.28 -6.55 -22.29
N PHE A 58 9.87 -7.56 -21.65
CA PHE A 58 9.43 -8.96 -21.68
C PHE A 58 8.60 -9.35 -20.45
N ASP A 59 8.05 -8.36 -19.73
CA ASP A 59 7.27 -8.64 -18.53
C ASP A 59 6.01 -9.45 -18.88
N ALA A 60 5.81 -10.55 -18.16
CA ALA A 60 4.54 -11.26 -18.19
C ALA A 60 3.39 -10.33 -17.79
N ALA A 61 2.23 -10.49 -18.43
CA ALA A 61 1.09 -9.64 -18.11
C ALA A 61 0.79 -9.68 -16.60
N SER A 62 0.39 -8.55 -16.05
CA SER A 62 0.11 -8.44 -14.61
C SER A 62 -0.82 -9.54 -14.09
N HIS A 63 -1.77 -9.99 -14.93
CA HIS A 63 -2.73 -11.05 -14.61
C HIS A 63 -2.16 -12.47 -14.61
N GLU A 64 -0.89 -12.65 -14.97
CA GLU A 64 -0.18 -13.92 -14.88
C GLU A 64 0.60 -14.06 -13.56
N LYS A 65 0.77 -12.94 -12.84
CA LYS A 65 1.52 -12.89 -11.57
C LYS A 65 0.57 -13.02 -10.37
N TRP A 66 0.44 -14.22 -9.83
CA TRP A 66 -0.51 -14.59 -8.76
C TRP A 66 -0.40 -13.78 -7.47
N LEU A 67 0.79 -13.32 -7.13
CA LEU A 67 1.09 -12.57 -5.91
C LEU A 67 1.59 -11.14 -6.19
N LEU A 68 1.28 -10.58 -7.38
CA LEU A 68 1.79 -9.25 -7.75
C LEU A 68 1.51 -8.20 -6.66
N HIS A 69 0.28 -8.16 -6.13
CA HIS A 69 -0.13 -7.16 -5.13
C HIS A 69 0.74 -7.15 -3.86
N THR A 70 1.43 -8.27 -3.52
CA THR A 70 2.27 -8.34 -2.31
C THR A 70 3.49 -7.42 -2.35
N TRP A 71 3.81 -6.82 -3.51
CA TRP A 71 4.87 -5.83 -3.60
C TRP A 71 4.67 -4.65 -2.65
N SER A 72 3.46 -4.14 -2.52
CA SER A 72 3.17 -3.01 -1.63
C SER A 72 3.27 -3.41 -0.15
N LEU A 73 2.86 -4.63 0.19
CA LEU A 73 3.04 -5.18 1.53
C LEU A 73 4.52 -5.29 1.91
N SER A 74 5.38 -5.66 0.94
CA SER A 74 6.83 -5.71 1.15
C SER A 74 7.41 -4.32 1.42
N VAL A 75 7.01 -3.31 0.65
CA VAL A 75 7.40 -1.91 0.89
C VAL A 75 6.97 -1.42 2.27
N GLU A 76 5.72 -1.71 2.66
CA GLU A 76 5.22 -1.35 3.99
C GLU A 76 5.99 -2.04 5.11
N TRP A 77 6.29 -3.33 4.96
CA TRP A 77 7.03 -4.09 5.96
C TRP A 77 8.47 -3.57 6.12
N GLN A 78 9.15 -3.29 5.01
CA GLN A 78 10.46 -2.66 5.02
C GLN A 78 10.45 -1.31 5.74
N PHE A 79 9.42 -0.49 5.50
CA PHE A 79 9.25 0.77 6.20
C PHE A 79 8.99 0.56 7.70
N TYR A 80 8.15 -0.39 8.07
CA TYR A 80 7.85 -0.68 9.47
C TYR A 80 9.06 -1.16 10.26
N ILE A 81 10.03 -1.77 9.61
CA ILE A 81 11.32 -2.13 10.24
C ILE A 81 12.25 -0.92 10.31
N ALA A 82 12.47 -0.26 9.16
CA ALA A 82 13.47 0.79 9.03
C ALA A 82 13.11 2.07 9.83
N TYR A 83 11.86 2.53 9.73
CA TYR A 83 11.45 3.81 10.28
C TYR A 83 11.58 3.90 11.80
N PRO A 84 11.09 2.95 12.62
CA PRO A 84 11.32 2.99 14.07
C PRO A 84 12.80 2.89 14.46
N LEU A 85 13.60 2.10 13.75
CA LEU A 85 15.05 2.01 14.00
C LEU A 85 15.75 3.35 13.75
N ILE A 86 15.38 4.02 12.67
CA ILE A 86 15.88 5.37 12.35
C ILE A 86 15.48 6.35 13.47
N LEU A 87 14.21 6.35 13.89
CA LEU A 87 13.73 7.26 14.93
C LEU A 87 14.42 7.02 16.29
N VAL A 88 14.60 5.76 16.70
CA VAL A 88 15.31 5.41 17.94
C VAL A 88 16.78 5.86 17.87
N THR A 89 17.43 5.62 16.73
CA THR A 89 18.81 6.06 16.51
C THR A 89 18.91 7.60 16.55
N MET A 90 18.03 8.29 15.84
CA MET A 90 17.99 9.77 15.87
C MET A 90 17.77 10.29 17.29
N ARG A 91 16.86 9.68 18.05
CA ARG A 91 16.54 10.09 19.43
C ARG A 91 17.72 9.94 20.38
N LYS A 92 18.64 8.99 20.11
CA LYS A 92 19.87 8.80 20.89
C LYS A 92 20.85 9.96 20.73
N PHE A 93 20.89 10.57 19.52
CA PHE A 93 21.90 11.57 19.17
C PHE A 93 21.37 13.02 19.14
N MET A 94 20.04 13.22 19.16
CA MET A 94 19.46 14.55 19.01
C MET A 94 18.20 14.76 19.87
N PRO A 95 17.90 16.02 20.23
CA PRO A 95 16.68 16.36 20.97
C PRO A 95 15.43 16.14 20.10
N LEU A 96 14.30 15.91 20.77
CA LEU A 96 13.01 15.62 20.14
C LEU A 96 12.59 16.72 19.13
N GLY A 97 12.85 17.99 19.42
CA GLY A 97 12.52 19.10 18.52
C GLY A 97 13.24 19.02 17.19
N THR A 98 14.54 18.71 17.21
CA THR A 98 15.35 18.52 16.00
C THR A 98 14.89 17.30 15.22
N MET A 99 14.64 16.17 15.90
CA MET A 99 14.12 14.94 15.29
C MET A 99 12.79 15.20 14.55
N LYS A 100 11.84 15.91 15.18
CA LYS A 100 10.57 16.29 14.54
C LYS A 100 10.80 17.09 13.25
N LYS A 101 11.66 18.10 13.29
CA LYS A 101 12.00 18.90 12.10
C LYS A 101 12.61 18.06 10.98
N LEU A 102 13.52 17.14 11.34
CA LEU A 102 14.17 16.27 10.35
C LEU A 102 13.18 15.28 9.73
N VAL A 103 12.22 14.75 10.48
CA VAL A 103 11.14 13.92 9.91
C VAL A 103 10.31 14.73 8.92
N LEU A 104 9.94 15.97 9.23
CA LEU A 104 9.19 16.83 8.32
C LEU A 104 9.99 17.13 7.05
N VAL A 105 11.24 17.59 7.21
CA VAL A 105 12.12 17.89 6.07
C VAL A 105 12.39 16.62 5.24
N GLY A 106 12.64 15.49 5.89
CA GLY A 106 12.83 14.21 5.21
C GLY A 106 11.59 13.77 4.41
N SER A 107 10.37 14.01 4.92
CA SER A 107 9.13 13.75 4.17
C SER A 107 9.02 14.64 2.93
N LEU A 108 9.35 15.92 3.03
CA LEU A 108 9.32 16.86 1.90
C LEU A 108 10.39 16.51 0.84
N LEU A 109 11.62 16.22 1.28
CA LEU A 109 12.69 15.80 0.37
C LEU A 109 12.35 14.44 -0.29
N GLY A 110 11.77 13.51 0.46
CA GLY A 110 11.28 12.24 -0.06
C GLY A 110 10.18 12.44 -1.11
N PHE A 111 9.28 13.39 -0.92
CA PHE A 111 8.27 13.75 -1.93
C PHE A 111 8.91 14.30 -3.20
N ILE A 112 9.84 15.27 -3.09
CA ILE A 112 10.57 15.82 -4.25
C ILE A 112 11.33 14.70 -4.98
N PHE A 113 12.02 13.84 -4.23
CA PHE A 113 12.71 12.67 -4.77
C PHE A 113 11.75 11.74 -5.52
N SER A 114 10.58 11.44 -4.95
CA SER A 114 9.53 10.64 -5.59
C SER A 114 9.12 11.21 -6.94
N ILE A 115 8.89 12.53 -7.03
CA ILE A 115 8.56 13.19 -8.30
C ILE A 115 9.66 12.96 -9.33
N VAL A 116 10.91 13.28 -8.98
CA VAL A 116 12.05 13.18 -9.91
C VAL A 116 12.24 11.73 -10.39
N VAL A 117 12.18 10.75 -9.47
CA VAL A 117 12.38 9.33 -9.82
C VAL A 117 11.23 8.80 -10.66
N THR A 118 9.99 9.23 -10.41
CA THR A 118 8.83 8.84 -11.22
C THR A 118 8.98 9.23 -12.68
N TYR A 119 9.55 10.40 -12.98
CA TYR A 119 9.81 10.82 -14.37
C TYR A 119 11.01 10.13 -15.01
N LYS A 120 12.06 9.83 -14.24
CA LYS A 120 13.30 9.25 -14.78
C LYS A 120 13.29 7.72 -14.82
N TRP A 121 12.72 7.09 -13.81
CA TRP A 121 12.70 5.63 -13.61
C TRP A 121 11.36 5.17 -13.04
N PRO A 122 10.27 5.18 -13.84
CA PRO A 122 8.91 4.94 -13.37
C PRO A 122 8.74 3.60 -12.65
N ASN A 123 9.34 2.52 -13.17
CA ASN A 123 9.27 1.20 -12.53
C ASN A 123 9.95 1.19 -11.14
N ALA A 124 11.10 1.82 -11.00
CA ALA A 124 11.77 1.94 -9.71
C ALA A 124 10.97 2.79 -8.72
N ALA A 125 10.38 3.89 -9.19
CA ALA A 125 9.51 4.75 -8.39
C ALA A 125 8.26 3.99 -7.90
N TYR A 126 7.70 3.12 -8.73
CA TYR A 126 6.51 2.34 -8.41
C TYR A 126 6.77 1.30 -7.33
N TYR A 127 7.84 0.49 -7.47
CA TYR A 127 8.07 -0.69 -6.64
C TYR A 127 8.97 -0.45 -5.43
N LEU A 128 9.85 0.54 -5.43
CA LEU A 128 10.89 0.65 -4.41
C LEU A 128 10.53 1.62 -3.28
N LEU A 129 10.87 1.20 -2.05
CA LEU A 129 10.64 1.95 -0.82
C LEU A 129 11.11 3.43 -0.86
N PRO A 130 12.33 3.78 -1.35
CA PRO A 130 12.79 5.17 -1.26
C PRO A 130 11.86 6.19 -1.91
N ALA A 131 11.21 5.84 -3.03
CA ALA A 131 10.30 6.74 -3.71
C ALA A 131 8.92 6.84 -3.03
N ARG A 132 8.57 5.89 -2.16
CA ARG A 132 7.26 5.77 -1.50
C ARG A 132 7.29 6.04 0.00
N ALA A 133 8.48 6.06 0.61
CA ALA A 133 8.63 6.22 2.06
C ALA A 133 7.96 7.50 2.59
N TRP A 134 8.00 8.61 1.82
CA TRP A 134 7.39 9.87 2.20
C TRP A 134 5.87 9.76 2.44
N GLU A 135 5.16 8.92 1.66
CA GLU A 135 3.71 8.69 1.81
C GLU A 135 3.39 8.17 3.22
N MET A 136 4.17 7.20 3.68
CA MET A 136 4.03 6.61 5.02
C MET A 136 4.56 7.55 6.12
N MET A 137 5.63 8.31 5.84
CA MET A 137 6.17 9.32 6.77
C MET A 137 5.17 10.43 7.05
N MET A 138 4.27 10.77 6.12
CA MET A 138 3.20 11.77 6.35
C MET A 138 2.26 11.36 7.49
N GLY A 139 2.01 10.07 7.69
CA GLY A 139 1.32 9.57 8.89
C GLY A 139 2.09 9.88 10.18
N GLY A 140 3.42 9.72 10.16
CA GLY A 140 4.29 10.13 11.26
C GLY A 140 4.30 11.64 11.50
N VAL A 141 4.32 12.44 10.44
CA VAL A 141 4.20 13.91 10.51
C VAL A 141 2.86 14.31 11.13
N ALA A 142 1.75 13.66 10.74
CA ALA A 142 0.44 13.91 11.33
C ALA A 142 0.43 13.69 12.86
N TYR A 143 1.10 12.65 13.33
CA TYR A 143 1.23 12.35 14.75
C TYR A 143 2.15 13.35 15.49
N LEU A 144 3.27 13.72 14.87
CA LEU A 144 4.27 14.59 15.51
C LEU A 144 3.85 16.07 15.57
N PHE A 145 2.97 16.49 14.66
CA PHE A 145 2.49 17.86 14.52
C PHE A 145 0.96 17.91 14.50
N PRO A 146 0.29 17.57 15.62
CA PRO A 146 -1.16 17.60 15.69
C PRO A 146 -1.67 19.03 15.54
N LEU A 147 -2.60 19.23 14.60
CA LEU A 147 -3.29 20.50 14.41
C LEU A 147 -4.50 20.57 15.34
N LYS A 148 -4.69 21.72 15.98
CA LYS A 148 -5.84 21.96 16.85
C LYS A 148 -6.93 22.64 16.05
N PHE A 149 -8.02 21.94 15.81
CA PHE A 149 -9.21 22.49 15.17
C PHE A 149 -10.36 22.60 16.18
N GLU A 150 -11.19 23.63 16.04
CA GLU A 150 -12.49 23.71 16.68
C GLU A 150 -13.43 22.63 16.12
N ASP A 151 -14.38 22.15 16.89
CA ASP A 151 -15.22 21.00 16.52
C ASP A 151 -15.98 21.19 15.20
N ASN A 152 -16.44 22.39 14.92
CA ASN A 152 -17.07 22.71 13.63
C ASN A 152 -16.07 22.56 12.45
N ARG A 153 -14.84 22.98 12.62
CA ARG A 153 -13.78 22.88 11.60
C ARG A 153 -13.30 21.46 11.41
N LYS A 154 -13.25 20.65 12.46
CA LYS A 154 -12.90 19.22 12.35
C LYS A 154 -13.76 18.48 11.34
N ARG A 155 -15.09 18.78 11.34
CA ARG A 155 -16.03 18.19 10.39
C ARG A 155 -15.69 18.56 8.94
N VAL A 156 -15.42 19.84 8.70
CA VAL A 156 -15.06 20.34 7.36
C VAL A 156 -13.75 19.72 6.88
N VAL A 157 -12.72 19.68 7.75
CA VAL A 157 -11.42 19.10 7.44
C VAL A 157 -11.55 17.60 7.09
N GLU A 158 -12.34 16.84 7.84
CA GLU A 158 -12.58 15.41 7.58
C GLU A 158 -13.25 15.19 6.21
N TRP A 159 -14.34 15.93 5.92
CA TRP A 159 -15.04 15.81 4.65
C TRP A 159 -14.19 16.28 3.47
N PHE A 160 -13.40 17.33 3.65
CA PHE A 160 -12.46 17.78 2.62
C PHE A 160 -11.36 16.74 2.35
N GLY A 161 -10.83 16.12 3.41
CA GLY A 161 -9.89 15.01 3.28
C GLY A 161 -10.49 13.81 2.53
N MET A 162 -11.75 13.46 2.83
CA MET A 162 -12.48 12.41 2.12
C MET A 162 -12.72 12.77 0.65
N ALA A 163 -13.10 14.01 0.38
CA ALA A 163 -13.29 14.49 -1.00
C ALA A 163 -12.01 14.38 -1.81
N LEU A 164 -10.83 14.71 -1.27
CA LEU A 164 -9.55 14.55 -1.94
C LEU A 164 -9.26 13.07 -2.29
N ILE A 165 -9.58 12.15 -1.39
CA ILE A 165 -9.41 10.71 -1.65
C ILE A 165 -10.36 10.28 -2.78
N ILE A 166 -11.64 10.64 -2.73
CA ILE A 166 -12.61 10.28 -3.77
C ILE A 166 -12.21 10.87 -5.12
N VAL A 167 -11.80 12.15 -5.16
CA VAL A 167 -11.31 12.81 -6.37
C VAL A 167 -10.09 12.07 -6.94
N SER A 168 -9.16 11.62 -6.09
CA SER A 168 -8.02 10.86 -6.57
C SER A 168 -8.43 9.53 -7.24
N TYR A 169 -9.43 8.82 -6.72
CA TYR A 169 -9.95 7.59 -7.33
C TYR A 169 -10.66 7.84 -8.67
N ILE A 170 -11.31 8.98 -8.85
CA ILE A 170 -12.04 9.30 -10.08
C ILE A 170 -11.08 9.78 -11.18
N PHE A 171 -10.11 10.60 -10.86
CA PHE A 171 -9.28 11.32 -11.84
C PHE A 171 -7.91 10.69 -12.10
N ILE A 172 -7.39 9.86 -11.18
CA ILE A 172 -6.10 9.19 -11.38
C ILE A 172 -6.36 7.86 -12.09
N SER A 173 -5.82 7.71 -13.30
CA SER A 173 -5.93 6.51 -14.13
C SER A 173 -4.60 5.79 -14.25
N LYS A 174 -4.62 4.58 -14.81
CA LYS A 174 -3.42 3.77 -15.11
C LYS A 174 -2.45 4.46 -16.10
N ASP A 175 -2.92 5.44 -16.87
CA ASP A 175 -2.11 6.17 -17.85
C ASP A 175 -1.27 7.28 -17.19
N ASN A 176 -1.54 7.59 -15.93
CA ASN A 176 -0.78 8.57 -15.17
C ASN A 176 0.52 7.96 -14.62
N LEU A 177 1.60 8.74 -14.69
CA LEU A 177 2.84 8.36 -14.02
C LEU A 177 2.64 8.36 -12.50
N TRP A 178 2.85 7.19 -11.89
CA TRP A 178 2.62 6.96 -10.47
C TRP A 178 3.91 6.47 -9.77
N PRO A 179 4.19 6.90 -8.51
CA PRO A 179 3.39 7.76 -7.62
C PRO A 179 3.49 9.26 -7.95
N GLY A 180 4.66 9.80 -8.24
CA GLY A 180 4.90 11.19 -8.61
C GLY A 180 4.17 12.22 -7.72
N TYR A 181 3.83 13.36 -8.32
CA TYR A 181 3.10 14.42 -7.61
C TYR A 181 1.62 14.06 -7.35
N LEU A 182 1.03 13.16 -8.14
CA LEU A 182 -0.37 12.78 -8.00
C LEU A 182 -0.65 12.03 -6.69
N ALA A 183 0.33 11.29 -6.17
CA ALA A 183 0.21 10.63 -4.89
C ALA A 183 0.00 11.61 -3.72
N SER A 184 0.34 12.90 -3.88
CA SER A 184 0.08 13.90 -2.85
C SER A 184 -1.41 14.10 -2.57
N ILE A 185 -2.28 13.90 -3.54
CA ILE A 185 -3.74 14.13 -3.38
C ILE A 185 -4.33 13.18 -2.34
N PRO A 186 -4.25 11.83 -2.49
CA PRO A 186 -4.79 10.92 -1.49
C PRO A 186 -4.00 10.94 -0.17
N VAL A 187 -2.69 11.20 -0.21
CA VAL A 187 -1.86 11.33 1.00
C VAL A 187 -2.29 12.53 1.84
N LEU A 188 -2.51 13.70 1.22
CA LEU A 188 -3.04 14.88 1.90
C LEU A 188 -4.46 14.65 2.40
N GLY A 189 -5.30 13.98 1.62
CA GLY A 189 -6.64 13.59 2.05
C GLY A 189 -6.61 12.76 3.34
N THR A 190 -5.78 11.72 3.37
CA THR A 190 -5.60 10.87 4.56
C THR A 190 -4.98 11.65 5.73
N PHE A 191 -4.00 12.50 5.47
CA PHE A 191 -3.39 13.38 6.47
C PHE A 191 -4.45 14.26 7.14
N LEU A 192 -5.34 14.89 6.38
CA LEU A 192 -6.40 15.75 6.91
C LEU A 192 -7.42 14.97 7.76
N ILE A 193 -7.81 13.75 7.34
CA ILE A 193 -8.69 12.88 8.12
C ILE A 193 -8.05 12.53 9.47
N ILE A 194 -6.75 12.18 9.49
CA ILE A 194 -6.01 11.91 10.73
C ILE A 194 -5.97 13.17 11.60
N GLN A 195 -5.73 14.35 11.04
CA GLN A 195 -5.67 15.61 11.77
C GLN A 195 -7.02 16.06 12.32
N ALA A 196 -8.13 15.67 11.68
CA ALA A 196 -9.46 15.98 12.18
C ALA A 196 -9.79 15.30 13.52
N GLN A 197 -9.15 14.16 13.85
CA GLN A 197 -9.25 13.43 15.13
C GLN A 197 -10.70 13.20 15.59
N ARG A 198 -11.61 12.83 14.69
CA ARG A 198 -13.04 12.63 14.99
C ARG A 198 -13.36 11.16 15.22
N ASN A 199 -13.47 10.73 16.48
CA ASN A 199 -13.79 9.35 16.84
C ASN A 199 -15.26 8.97 16.62
N ASN A 200 -16.18 9.94 16.66
CA ASN A 200 -17.63 9.74 16.51
C ASN A 200 -18.16 10.31 15.19
N SER A 201 -17.42 10.17 14.12
CA SER A 201 -17.82 10.60 12.79
C SER A 201 -18.68 9.54 12.10
N VAL A 202 -19.57 9.98 11.22
CA VAL A 202 -20.33 9.08 10.33
C VAL A 202 -19.40 8.27 9.43
N LEU A 203 -18.22 8.83 9.08
CA LEU A 203 -17.22 8.17 8.24
C LEU A 203 -16.37 7.18 9.03
N THR A 204 -15.74 7.61 10.13
CA THR A 204 -14.77 6.80 10.87
C THR A 204 -15.39 6.02 12.04
N GLY A 205 -16.52 6.47 12.56
CA GLY A 205 -17.25 5.85 13.68
C GLY A 205 -18.35 4.86 13.26
N ASN A 206 -18.69 4.76 11.97
CA ASN A 206 -19.72 3.86 11.48
C ASN A 206 -19.28 2.40 11.56
N ILE A 207 -20.18 1.52 12.04
CA ILE A 207 -19.91 0.08 12.20
C ILE A 207 -19.51 -0.59 10.87
N VAL A 208 -20.07 -0.16 9.75
CA VAL A 208 -19.77 -0.70 8.42
C VAL A 208 -18.31 -0.43 8.06
N PHE A 209 -17.86 0.83 8.16
CA PHE A 209 -16.48 1.20 7.86
C PHE A 209 -15.48 0.57 8.84
N GLN A 210 -15.86 0.45 10.13
CA GLN A 210 -15.01 -0.24 11.11
C GLN A 210 -14.88 -1.74 10.80
N THR A 211 -15.96 -2.38 10.38
CA THR A 211 -15.95 -3.81 10.02
C THR A 211 -15.14 -4.04 8.74
N LEU A 212 -15.35 -3.22 7.71
CA LEU A 212 -14.54 -3.24 6.49
C LEU A 212 -13.05 -3.00 6.80
N GLY A 213 -12.75 -2.05 7.70
CA GLY A 213 -11.38 -1.82 8.15
C GLY A 213 -10.73 -3.02 8.85
N LYS A 214 -11.51 -3.78 9.63
CA LYS A 214 -11.02 -5.03 10.27
C LYS A 214 -10.73 -6.12 9.23
N TRP A 215 -11.52 -6.22 8.17
CA TRP A 215 -11.37 -7.22 7.12
C TRP A 215 -10.48 -6.78 5.97
N SER A 216 -10.13 -5.51 5.89
CA SER A 216 -9.40 -4.89 4.78
C SER A 216 -8.14 -5.66 4.38
N TYR A 217 -7.38 -6.17 5.35
CA TYR A 217 -6.18 -6.95 5.07
C TYR A 217 -6.49 -8.32 4.42
N SER A 218 -7.51 -9.02 4.89
CA SER A 218 -7.93 -10.29 4.29
C SER A 218 -8.49 -10.07 2.88
N ILE A 219 -9.31 -9.03 2.70
CA ILE A 219 -9.83 -8.63 1.38
C ILE A 219 -8.66 -8.31 0.45
N TYR A 220 -7.70 -7.50 0.90
CA TYR A 220 -6.49 -7.16 0.14
C TYR A 220 -5.67 -8.39 -0.25
N LEU A 221 -5.54 -9.39 0.61
CA LEU A 221 -4.77 -10.59 0.29
C LEU A 221 -5.46 -11.47 -0.77
N TRP A 222 -6.77 -11.65 -0.68
CA TRP A 222 -7.49 -12.60 -1.53
C TRP A 222 -8.01 -12.01 -2.84
N HIS A 223 -8.20 -10.68 -2.94
CA HIS A 223 -8.79 -10.10 -4.15
C HIS A 223 -7.98 -10.37 -5.41
N TRP A 224 -6.66 -10.19 -5.35
CA TRP A 224 -5.81 -10.30 -6.53
C TRP A 224 -5.70 -11.74 -7.07
N PRO A 225 -5.43 -12.78 -6.25
CA PRO A 225 -5.51 -14.16 -6.71
C PRO A 225 -6.86 -14.54 -7.34
N LEU A 226 -7.97 -14.00 -6.84
CA LEU A 226 -9.28 -14.20 -7.45
C LEU A 226 -9.36 -13.58 -8.85
N VAL A 227 -8.83 -12.38 -9.04
CA VAL A 227 -8.73 -11.74 -10.36
C VAL A 227 -7.89 -12.60 -11.32
N VAL A 228 -6.73 -13.09 -10.86
CA VAL A 228 -5.86 -13.96 -11.66
C VAL A 228 -6.57 -15.27 -12.03
N ILE A 229 -7.26 -15.93 -11.09
CA ILE A 229 -8.05 -17.15 -11.33
C ILE A 229 -9.09 -16.88 -12.43
N MET A 230 -9.84 -15.81 -12.34
CA MET A 230 -10.86 -15.46 -13.33
C MET A 230 -10.26 -15.25 -14.72
N HIS A 231 -9.11 -14.61 -14.79
CA HIS A 231 -8.40 -14.40 -16.05
C HIS A 231 -7.84 -15.71 -16.61
N TYR A 232 -7.17 -16.50 -15.77
CA TYR A 232 -6.52 -17.76 -16.15
C TYR A 232 -7.52 -18.80 -16.70
N PHE A 233 -8.67 -18.94 -16.06
CA PHE A 233 -9.72 -19.87 -16.50
C PHE A 233 -10.70 -19.26 -17.51
N SER A 234 -10.44 -18.06 -18.04
CA SER A 234 -11.31 -17.35 -18.99
C SER A 234 -12.79 -17.34 -18.58
N LEU A 235 -13.03 -17.20 -17.26
CA LEU A 235 -14.38 -17.19 -16.71
C LEU A 235 -15.16 -15.97 -17.23
N ASN A 236 -16.45 -16.20 -17.53
CA ASN A 236 -17.33 -15.27 -18.24
C ASN A 236 -17.25 -13.83 -17.67
N LYS A 237 -17.29 -12.79 -18.55
CA LYS A 237 -17.15 -11.36 -18.20
C LYS A 237 -18.05 -10.91 -17.04
N SER A 238 -19.20 -11.55 -16.81
CA SER A 238 -20.05 -11.28 -15.65
C SER A 238 -19.40 -11.64 -14.32
N PHE A 239 -18.62 -12.72 -14.26
CA PHE A 239 -17.85 -13.10 -13.07
C PHE A 239 -16.62 -12.20 -12.87
N VAL A 240 -16.00 -11.76 -13.98
CA VAL A 240 -14.90 -10.79 -13.94
C VAL A 240 -15.38 -9.45 -13.36
N PHE A 241 -16.59 -9.00 -13.72
CA PHE A 241 -17.20 -7.80 -13.16
C PHE A 241 -17.46 -7.94 -11.65
N PHE A 242 -17.89 -9.12 -11.20
CA PHE A 242 -18.10 -9.42 -9.78
C PHE A 242 -16.77 -9.48 -8.99
N GLY A 243 -15.72 -10.04 -9.59
CA GLY A 243 -14.38 -10.06 -9.00
C GLY A 243 -13.71 -8.69 -8.94
N ILE A 244 -13.89 -7.85 -9.98
CA ILE A 244 -13.41 -6.47 -9.99
C ILE A 244 -14.16 -5.63 -8.95
N THR A 245 -15.48 -5.81 -8.81
CA THR A 245 -16.26 -5.12 -7.74
C THR A 245 -15.83 -5.57 -6.36
N LEU A 246 -15.53 -6.85 -6.15
CA LEU A 246 -14.92 -7.34 -4.89
C LEU A 246 -13.49 -6.83 -4.66
N SER A 247 -12.75 -6.49 -5.71
CA SER A 247 -11.38 -5.94 -5.60
C SER A 247 -11.33 -4.43 -5.39
N ILE A 248 -12.45 -3.74 -5.61
CA ILE A 248 -12.60 -2.29 -5.36
C ILE A 248 -13.16 -2.03 -3.93
N ILE A 249 -13.76 -3.04 -3.29
CA ILE A 249 -14.21 -3.03 -1.89
C ILE A 249 -13.09 -3.53 -0.98
#